data_95518eeeef9d4544119256141b00fdf0
#
_entry.id   95518eeeef9d4544119256141b00fdf0
#
_cell.length_a   1.000
_cell.length_b   1.000
_cell.length_c   1.000
_cell.angle_alpha   90.00
_cell.angle_beta   90.00
_cell.angle_gamma   90.00
#
_symmetry.space_group_name_H-M   'P 1'
#
loop_
_entity.id
_entity.type
_entity.pdbx_description
1 polymer ?
#
loop_
_entity_poly.entity_id
_entity_poly.type
_entity_poly.pdbx_seq_one_letter_code
_entity_poly.pdbx_strand_id
1 'polypeptide(L)'
;LGDVYKRQFQICSQCDPKKDTILFIDPGFPVQRQQVRILGIKHESFDIYDFRAEKLGPKLESYLKQGNVAAIIYSNPNNPAWICLTESELRTIGELATKYDTIVLEDLAYMGMDFRKELGHPFKAPFQATAARYTDNYVLMISGSKIFSYAGQRIAIAAISDKLRNRFYPALKERYGICLLYTSPSPRD
;
A
#
# COMPACT_ATOMS: atom_id res chain seq x y z
N LEU A 1 -0.36 14.18 2.96
CA LEU A 1 -0.69 12.74 2.79
C LEU A 1 -1.68 12.49 1.65
N GLY A 2 -2.70 13.37 1.48
CA GLY A 2 -3.71 13.16 0.42
C GLY A 2 -3.12 13.08 -1.00
N ASP A 3 -2.12 13.87 -1.32
CA ASP A 3 -1.54 13.92 -2.67
C ASP A 3 -0.61 12.73 -2.97
N VAL A 4 0.03 12.14 -1.95
CA VAL A 4 0.89 10.97 -2.13
C VAL A 4 0.09 9.77 -2.64
N TYR A 5 -1.06 9.47 -2.00
CA TYR A 5 -1.92 8.37 -2.43
C TYR A 5 -2.52 8.60 -3.82
N LYS A 6 -2.99 9.81 -4.12
CA LYS A 6 -3.53 10.12 -5.44
C LYS A 6 -2.54 9.82 -6.55
N ARG A 7 -1.29 10.28 -6.39
CA ARG A 7 -0.23 10.03 -7.37
C ARG A 7 0.07 8.54 -7.52
N GLN A 8 0.12 7.81 -6.41
CA GLN A 8 0.37 6.36 -6.45
C GLN A 8 -0.76 5.62 -7.17
N PHE A 9 -2.03 5.90 -6.85
CA PHE A 9 -3.16 5.31 -7.57
C PHE A 9 -3.11 5.60 -9.06
N GLN A 10 -2.83 6.84 -9.41
CA GLN A 10 -2.75 7.26 -10.80
C GLN A 10 -1.60 6.56 -11.54
N ILE A 11 -0.42 6.46 -10.90
CA ILE A 11 0.73 5.75 -11.47
C ILE A 11 0.39 4.28 -11.65
N CYS A 12 -0.11 3.60 -10.63
CA CYS A 12 -0.44 2.18 -10.70
C CYS A 12 -1.43 1.88 -11.82
N SER A 13 -2.49 2.67 -11.97
CA SER A 13 -3.52 2.45 -12.98
C SER A 13 -3.11 2.84 -14.41
N GLN A 14 -2.03 3.61 -14.56
CA GLN A 14 -1.58 4.10 -15.88
C GLN A 14 -0.34 3.38 -16.41
N CYS A 15 0.37 2.62 -15.58
CA CYS A 15 1.58 1.92 -15.99
C CYS A 15 1.30 0.68 -16.85
N ASP A 16 0.11 0.13 -16.77
CA ASP A 16 -0.35 -0.97 -17.62
C ASP A 16 -1.78 -0.66 -18.07
N PRO A 17 -2.02 -0.40 -19.36
CA PRO A 17 -3.36 -0.09 -19.88
C PRO A 17 -4.41 -1.18 -19.62
N LYS A 18 -3.98 -2.41 -19.36
CA LYS A 18 -4.88 -3.52 -19.03
C LYS A 18 -5.27 -3.56 -17.56
N LYS A 19 -4.56 -2.84 -16.69
CA LYS A 19 -4.73 -2.84 -15.24
C LYS A 19 -5.24 -1.49 -14.77
N ASP A 20 -6.55 -1.34 -14.75
CA ASP A 20 -7.23 -0.08 -14.45
C ASP A 20 -7.98 -0.06 -13.10
N THR A 21 -7.90 -1.14 -12.35
CA THR A 21 -8.68 -1.35 -11.12
C THR A 21 -7.80 -1.36 -9.87
N ILE A 22 -8.22 -0.66 -8.82
CA ILE A 22 -7.62 -0.74 -7.49
C ILE A 22 -8.48 -1.64 -6.62
N LEU A 23 -7.89 -2.67 -6.01
CA LEU A 23 -8.56 -3.58 -5.09
C LEU A 23 -8.32 -3.16 -3.64
N PHE A 24 -9.39 -2.90 -2.91
CA PHE A 24 -9.34 -2.59 -1.48
C PHE A 24 -9.59 -3.84 -0.65
N ILE A 25 -8.74 -4.08 0.33
CA ILE A 25 -9.03 -5.02 1.43
C ILE A 25 -9.64 -4.20 2.56
N ASP A 26 -10.96 -4.31 2.67
CA ASP A 26 -11.76 -3.57 3.66
C ASP A 26 -11.80 -4.28 5.03
N PRO A 27 -12.17 -3.54 6.09
CA PRO A 27 -12.43 -2.11 6.13
C PRO A 27 -11.14 -1.30 5.93
N GLY A 28 -11.27 -0.14 5.29
CA GLY A 28 -10.14 0.72 4.94
C GLY A 28 -10.41 2.20 5.23
N PHE A 29 -9.36 3.02 5.13
CA PHE A 29 -9.47 4.45 5.36
C PHE A 29 -10.30 5.12 4.24
N PRO A 30 -11.46 5.74 4.56
CA PRO A 30 -12.44 6.17 3.54
C PRO A 30 -11.90 7.16 2.50
N VAL A 31 -10.91 7.98 2.90
CA VAL A 31 -10.32 9.00 2.04
C VAL A 31 -9.62 8.38 0.82
N GLN A 32 -8.99 7.21 0.97
CA GLN A 32 -8.32 6.52 -0.12
C GLN A 32 -9.32 6.15 -1.23
N ARG A 33 -10.48 5.62 -0.86
CA ARG A 33 -11.54 5.29 -1.81
C ARG A 33 -12.12 6.52 -2.51
N GLN A 34 -12.30 7.62 -1.77
CA GLN A 34 -12.73 8.89 -2.38
C GLN A 34 -11.71 9.41 -3.39
N GLN A 35 -10.42 9.28 -3.10
CA GLN A 35 -9.35 9.69 -4.02
C GLN A 35 -9.38 8.89 -5.33
N VAL A 36 -9.59 7.57 -5.24
CA VAL A 36 -9.72 6.70 -6.41
C VAL A 36 -10.93 7.11 -7.26
N ARG A 37 -12.07 7.42 -6.62
CA ARG A 37 -13.28 7.93 -7.30
C ARG A 37 -13.05 9.27 -7.99
N ILE A 38 -12.40 10.22 -7.31
CA ILE A 38 -12.10 11.55 -7.90
C ILE A 38 -11.20 11.43 -9.13
N LEU A 39 -10.29 10.45 -9.12
CA LEU A 39 -9.39 10.18 -10.25
C LEU A 39 -10.07 9.40 -11.39
N GLY A 40 -11.32 8.98 -11.23
CA GLY A 40 -12.03 8.18 -12.23
C GLY A 40 -11.48 6.76 -12.39
N ILE A 41 -10.74 6.25 -11.40
CA ILE A 41 -10.15 4.91 -11.43
C ILE A 41 -11.19 3.91 -10.92
N LYS A 42 -11.29 2.76 -11.59
CA LYS A 42 -12.13 1.64 -11.16
C LYS A 42 -11.64 1.08 -9.83
N HIS A 43 -12.54 0.61 -9.01
CA HIS A 43 -12.18 -0.05 -7.76
C HIS A 43 -13.16 -1.15 -7.41
N GLU A 44 -12.61 -2.18 -6.79
CA GLU A 44 -13.32 -3.30 -6.19
C GLU A 44 -12.89 -3.46 -4.74
N SER A 45 -13.65 -4.22 -3.95
CA SER A 45 -13.30 -4.47 -2.56
C SER A 45 -13.91 -5.76 -2.03
N PHE A 46 -13.32 -6.27 -0.94
CA PHE A 46 -13.90 -7.31 -0.11
C PHE A 46 -13.55 -7.06 1.36
N ASP A 47 -14.41 -7.54 2.26
CA ASP A 47 -14.19 -7.43 3.71
C ASP A 47 -13.27 -8.54 4.19
N ILE A 48 -12.16 -8.18 4.85
CA ILE A 48 -11.17 -9.12 5.38
C ILE A 48 -11.73 -10.00 6.49
N TYR A 49 -12.76 -9.55 7.23
CA TYR A 49 -13.35 -10.33 8.32
C TYR A 49 -13.92 -11.66 7.83
N ASP A 50 -14.49 -11.68 6.63
CA ASP A 50 -15.06 -12.88 6.04
C ASP A 50 -14.01 -13.83 5.45
N PHE A 51 -12.78 -13.32 5.23
CA PHE A 51 -11.74 -14.00 4.44
C PHE A 51 -10.37 -14.00 5.13
N ARG A 52 -10.32 -14.32 6.45
CA ARG A 52 -9.07 -14.47 7.20
C ARG A 52 -8.39 -15.81 6.93
N ALA A 53 -7.08 -15.86 7.22
CA ALA A 53 -6.23 -17.06 7.15
C ALA A 53 -6.31 -17.75 5.77
N GLU A 54 -6.68 -19.04 5.74
CA GLU A 54 -6.73 -19.85 4.51
C GLU A 54 -7.75 -19.36 3.48
N LYS A 55 -8.77 -18.60 3.89
CA LYS A 55 -9.79 -18.06 2.99
C LYS A 55 -9.28 -16.87 2.17
N LEU A 56 -8.24 -16.19 2.64
CA LEU A 56 -7.72 -14.98 1.99
C LEU A 56 -7.17 -15.28 0.59
N GLY A 57 -6.39 -16.35 0.45
CA GLY A 57 -5.77 -16.72 -0.81
C GLY A 57 -6.77 -16.89 -1.95
N PRO A 58 -7.74 -17.82 -1.83
CA PRO A 58 -8.76 -18.02 -2.86
C PRO A 58 -9.57 -16.75 -3.17
N LYS A 59 -9.92 -15.97 -2.16
CA LYS A 59 -10.67 -14.72 -2.34
C LYS A 59 -9.88 -13.69 -3.10
N LEU A 60 -8.65 -13.41 -2.71
CA LEU A 60 -7.77 -12.46 -3.37
C LEU A 60 -7.48 -12.90 -4.81
N GLU A 61 -7.18 -14.17 -5.01
CA GLU A 61 -6.91 -14.72 -6.34
C GLU A 61 -8.11 -14.61 -7.28
N SER A 62 -9.35 -14.68 -6.77
CA SER A 62 -10.55 -14.52 -7.59
C SER A 62 -10.65 -13.17 -8.28
N TYR A 63 -10.06 -12.13 -7.71
CA TYR A 63 -9.93 -10.81 -8.33
C TYR A 63 -8.70 -10.75 -9.25
N LEU A 64 -7.54 -11.19 -8.78
CA LEU A 64 -6.28 -11.01 -9.50
C LEU A 64 -6.21 -11.76 -10.83
N LYS A 65 -6.83 -12.94 -10.91
CA LYS A 65 -6.90 -13.74 -12.15
C LYS A 65 -7.69 -13.08 -13.27
N GLN A 66 -8.48 -12.04 -13.00
CA GLN A 66 -9.16 -11.24 -14.01
C GLN A 66 -8.16 -10.41 -14.83
N GLY A 67 -6.96 -10.16 -14.31
CA GLY A 67 -5.87 -9.48 -15.00
C GLY A 67 -5.99 -7.97 -15.08
N ASN A 68 -7.01 -7.36 -14.48
CA ASN A 68 -7.27 -5.91 -14.50
C ASN A 68 -6.86 -5.16 -13.21
N VAL A 69 -6.43 -5.88 -12.17
CA VAL A 69 -6.05 -5.26 -10.89
C VAL A 69 -4.64 -4.69 -10.96
N ALA A 70 -4.53 -3.37 -10.91
CA ALA A 70 -3.27 -2.65 -10.90
C ALA A 70 -2.58 -2.68 -9.53
N ALA A 71 -3.36 -2.48 -8.47
CA ALA A 71 -2.84 -2.49 -7.12
C ALA A 71 -3.87 -3.02 -6.10
N ILE A 72 -3.33 -3.61 -5.03
CA ILE A 72 -4.05 -3.98 -3.81
C ILE A 72 -3.69 -2.94 -2.75
N ILE A 73 -4.67 -2.41 -2.03
CA ILE A 73 -4.43 -1.49 -0.92
C ILE A 73 -5.09 -1.97 0.37
N TYR A 74 -4.36 -1.88 1.46
CA TYR A 74 -4.82 -2.12 2.82
C TYR A 74 -3.93 -1.37 3.83
N SER A 75 -4.39 -1.22 5.07
CA SER A 75 -3.58 -0.73 6.18
C SER A 75 -3.25 -1.83 7.19
N ASN A 76 -2.04 -1.77 7.78
CA ASN A 76 -1.55 -2.78 8.72
C ASN A 76 -0.59 -2.16 9.77
N PRO A 77 -1.01 -2.00 11.03
CA PRO A 77 -2.35 -2.24 11.59
C PRO A 77 -3.45 -1.45 10.89
N ASN A 78 -4.65 -2.02 10.85
CA ASN A 78 -5.77 -1.49 10.08
C ASN A 78 -6.46 -0.31 10.77
N ASN A 79 -6.89 0.67 9.98
CA ASN A 79 -7.81 1.72 10.38
C ASN A 79 -9.10 1.59 9.51
N PRO A 80 -10.30 1.41 10.12
CA PRO A 80 -10.64 1.64 11.53
C PRO A 80 -10.67 0.39 12.41
N ALA A 81 -10.51 -0.80 11.86
CA ALA A 81 -10.86 -2.05 12.54
C ALA A 81 -9.79 -2.58 13.50
N TRP A 82 -8.59 -1.99 13.50
CA TRP A 82 -7.43 -2.44 14.29
C TRP A 82 -7.01 -3.89 14.04
N ILE A 83 -7.30 -4.42 12.87
CA ILE A 83 -6.81 -5.73 12.46
C ILE A 83 -5.33 -5.63 12.15
N CYS A 84 -4.54 -6.55 12.69
CA CYS A 84 -3.18 -6.80 12.25
C CYS A 84 -3.16 -8.09 11.42
N LEU A 85 -2.66 -8.01 10.21
CA LEU A 85 -2.50 -9.17 9.34
C LEU A 85 -1.38 -10.07 9.89
N THR A 86 -1.58 -11.36 9.80
CA THR A 86 -0.58 -12.37 10.18
C THR A 86 0.51 -12.45 9.12
N GLU A 87 1.66 -13.03 9.48
CA GLU A 87 2.74 -13.25 8.51
C GLU A 87 2.31 -14.19 7.37
N SER A 88 1.45 -15.16 7.65
CA SER A 88 0.91 -16.05 6.61
C SER A 88 -0.02 -15.31 5.65
N GLU A 89 -0.86 -14.41 6.14
CA GLU A 89 -1.72 -13.56 5.31
C GLU A 89 -0.89 -12.60 4.43
N LEU A 90 0.13 -11.96 5.01
CA LEU A 90 1.05 -11.08 4.28
C LEU A 90 1.86 -11.83 3.22
N ARG A 91 2.28 -13.06 3.54
CA ARG A 91 2.93 -13.96 2.56
C ARG A 91 1.99 -14.26 1.41
N THR A 92 0.74 -14.65 1.69
CA THR A 92 -0.27 -14.92 0.67
C THR A 92 -0.50 -13.71 -0.24
N ILE A 93 -0.61 -12.52 0.33
CA ILE A 93 -0.75 -11.28 -0.44
C ILE A 93 0.48 -11.07 -1.34
N GLY A 94 1.69 -11.18 -0.79
CA GLY A 94 2.94 -10.96 -1.52
C GLY A 94 3.16 -11.97 -2.66
N GLU A 95 2.94 -13.26 -2.40
CA GLU A 95 3.08 -14.31 -3.41
C GLU A 95 2.08 -14.15 -4.55
N LEU A 96 0.82 -13.84 -4.25
CA LEU A 96 -0.20 -13.57 -5.27
C LEU A 96 0.08 -12.27 -6.02
N ALA A 97 0.55 -11.22 -5.34
CA ALA A 97 0.96 -9.99 -6.00
C ALA A 97 2.11 -10.21 -6.98
N THR A 98 3.06 -11.07 -6.63
CA THR A 98 4.15 -11.47 -7.53
C THR A 98 3.62 -12.29 -8.71
N LYS A 99 2.78 -13.30 -8.45
CA LYS A 99 2.21 -14.19 -9.47
C LYS A 99 1.42 -13.44 -10.53
N TYR A 100 0.64 -12.44 -10.13
CA TYR A 100 -0.23 -11.67 -11.02
C TYR A 100 0.33 -10.30 -11.40
N ASP A 101 1.60 -10.03 -11.06
CA ASP A 101 2.27 -8.74 -11.30
C ASP A 101 1.42 -7.54 -10.84
N THR A 102 0.82 -7.65 -9.66
CA THR A 102 0.00 -6.61 -9.04
C THR A 102 0.81 -5.89 -7.95
N ILE A 103 0.61 -4.59 -7.79
CA ILE A 103 1.34 -3.78 -6.82
C ILE A 103 0.63 -3.86 -5.46
N VAL A 104 1.40 -3.99 -4.38
CA VAL A 104 0.91 -3.88 -3.01
C VAL A 104 1.17 -2.48 -2.50
N LEU A 105 0.10 -1.74 -2.21
CA LEU A 105 0.14 -0.44 -1.52
C LEU A 105 -0.20 -0.69 -0.04
N GLU A 106 0.82 -0.85 0.79
CA GLU A 106 0.63 -1.11 2.22
C GLU A 106 0.69 0.18 3.03
N ASP A 107 -0.43 0.56 3.64
CA ASP A 107 -0.53 1.73 4.50
C ASP A 107 -0.08 1.37 5.91
N LEU A 108 1.09 1.86 6.27
CA LEU A 108 1.74 1.67 7.57
C LEU A 108 1.64 2.92 8.45
N ALA A 109 0.53 3.66 8.38
CA ALA A 109 0.33 4.83 9.24
C ALA A 109 0.39 4.49 10.73
N TYR A 110 0.06 3.26 11.10
CA TYR A 110 0.10 2.73 12.48
C TYR A 110 1.23 1.71 12.69
N MET A 111 2.31 1.78 11.91
CA MET A 111 3.46 0.90 12.06
C MET A 111 3.98 0.92 13.51
N GLY A 112 4.34 -0.26 14.04
CA GLY A 112 4.81 -0.40 15.41
C GLY A 112 3.72 -0.43 16.48
N MET A 113 2.45 -0.25 16.11
CA MET A 113 1.32 -0.22 17.04
C MET A 113 0.54 -1.55 17.12
N ASP A 114 1.17 -2.68 16.81
CA ASP A 114 0.64 -4.00 17.16
C ASP A 114 1.03 -4.32 18.61
N PHE A 115 0.17 -3.97 19.54
CA PHE A 115 0.41 -4.12 20.99
C PHE A 115 0.44 -5.57 21.49
N ARG A 116 0.27 -6.55 20.60
CA ARG A 116 0.50 -7.97 20.91
C ARG A 116 1.99 -8.34 20.84
N LYS A 117 2.81 -7.46 20.28
CA LYS A 117 4.25 -7.63 20.09
C LYS A 117 5.01 -6.41 20.59
N GLU A 118 6.18 -6.62 21.13
CA GLU A 118 7.07 -5.54 21.54
C GLU A 118 7.91 -5.07 20.34
N LEU A 119 7.35 -4.13 19.57
CA LEU A 119 7.93 -3.61 18.32
C LEU A 119 8.73 -2.30 18.52
N GLY A 120 8.90 -1.86 19.76
CA GLY A 120 9.41 -0.52 20.09
C GLY A 120 10.93 -0.36 20.06
N HIS A 121 11.70 -1.40 19.73
CA HIS A 121 13.16 -1.33 19.76
C HIS A 121 13.74 -1.11 18.34
N PRO A 122 14.30 0.09 18.06
CA PRO A 122 14.95 0.34 16.77
C PRO A 122 16.05 -0.67 16.49
N PHE A 123 16.06 -1.19 15.27
CA PHE A 123 17.05 -2.17 14.75
C PHE A 123 17.11 -3.52 15.49
N LYS A 124 16.12 -3.84 16.33
CA LYS A 124 16.02 -5.13 17.02
C LYS A 124 14.71 -5.83 16.69
N ALA A 125 14.78 -7.15 16.53
CA ALA A 125 13.59 -7.98 16.39
C ALA A 125 12.77 -7.99 17.71
N PRO A 126 11.43 -8.19 17.62
CA PRO A 126 10.67 -8.41 16.40
C PRO A 126 10.42 -7.13 15.59
N PHE A 127 10.37 -7.27 14.25
CA PHE A 127 10.05 -6.17 13.36
C PHE A 127 8.57 -6.20 12.95
N GLN A 128 8.04 -5.04 12.55
CA GLN A 128 6.73 -4.96 11.92
C GLN A 128 6.70 -5.89 10.70
N ALA A 129 5.74 -6.81 10.67
CA ALA A 129 5.51 -7.65 9.50
C ALA A 129 4.90 -6.83 8.37
N THR A 130 5.40 -7.01 7.14
CA THR A 130 4.93 -6.37 5.91
C THR A 130 4.94 -7.34 4.75
N ALA A 131 4.12 -7.09 3.71
CA ALA A 131 4.14 -7.87 2.49
C ALA A 131 5.45 -7.72 1.71
N ALA A 132 6.22 -6.66 1.93
CA ALA A 132 7.53 -6.42 1.30
C ALA A 132 8.56 -7.53 1.55
N ARG A 133 8.35 -8.39 2.55
CA ARG A 133 9.18 -9.59 2.77
C ARG A 133 8.93 -10.70 1.75
N TYR A 134 7.83 -10.66 1.02
CA TYR A 134 7.34 -11.75 0.18
C TYR A 134 7.11 -11.35 -1.27
N THR A 135 7.37 -10.10 -1.63
CA THR A 135 7.24 -9.59 -3.00
C THR A 135 8.12 -8.37 -3.22
N ASP A 136 8.58 -8.18 -4.47
CA ASP A 136 9.20 -6.93 -4.92
C ASP A 136 8.18 -5.98 -5.59
N ASN A 137 6.90 -6.30 -5.53
CA ASN A 137 5.84 -5.45 -6.07
C ASN A 137 5.21 -4.60 -4.96
N TYR A 138 5.99 -3.89 -4.16
CA TYR A 138 5.48 -3.14 -3.02
C TYR A 138 5.78 -1.65 -3.04
N VAL A 139 4.87 -0.89 -2.45
CA VAL A 139 5.05 0.47 -1.96
C VAL A 139 4.56 0.51 -0.53
N LEU A 140 5.45 0.79 0.42
CA LEU A 140 5.13 0.97 1.83
C LEU A 140 4.96 2.46 2.12
N MET A 141 3.85 2.84 2.75
CA MET A 141 3.54 4.22 3.08
C MET A 141 3.59 4.40 4.60
N ILE A 142 4.69 4.97 5.08
CA ILE A 142 4.99 5.13 6.50
C ILE A 142 4.73 6.57 6.90
N SER A 143 3.89 6.80 7.90
CA SER A 143 3.53 8.14 8.36
C SER A 143 4.08 8.43 9.76
N GLY A 144 4.73 9.58 9.92
CA GLY A 144 5.12 10.07 11.23
C GLY A 144 3.94 10.56 12.10
N SER A 145 2.76 10.70 11.50
CA SER A 145 1.59 11.28 12.18
C SER A 145 1.13 10.52 13.41
N LYS A 146 1.19 9.18 13.37
CA LYS A 146 0.75 8.30 14.46
C LYS A 146 1.92 7.74 15.26
N ILE A 147 2.91 7.17 14.58
CA ILE A 147 4.08 6.52 15.21
C ILE A 147 4.81 7.48 16.15
N PHE A 148 4.99 8.73 15.75
CA PHE A 148 5.72 9.73 16.51
C PHE A 148 4.84 10.87 17.04
N SER A 149 3.51 10.74 16.97
CA SER A 149 2.56 11.82 17.33
C SER A 149 2.83 13.14 16.59
N TYR A 150 3.35 13.09 15.39
CA TYR A 150 3.84 14.21 14.58
C TYR A 150 2.87 14.63 13.47
N ALA A 151 1.58 14.53 13.73
CA ALA A 151 0.55 14.81 12.73
C ALA A 151 0.65 16.23 12.13
N GLY A 152 1.03 17.21 12.94
CA GLY A 152 1.17 18.61 12.52
C GLY A 152 2.33 18.85 11.55
N GLN A 153 3.39 18.07 11.60
CA GLN A 153 4.58 18.23 10.77
C GLN A 153 4.44 17.72 9.35
N ARG A 154 3.37 16.98 9.05
CA ARG A 154 3.04 16.49 7.71
C ARG A 154 4.14 15.64 7.06
N ILE A 155 4.85 14.82 7.84
CA ILE A 155 5.97 13.99 7.39
C ILE A 155 5.49 12.56 7.11
N ALA A 156 5.82 12.06 5.94
CA ALA A 156 5.62 10.66 5.55
C ALA A 156 6.76 10.20 4.64
N ILE A 157 7.02 8.88 4.65
CA ILE A 157 8.02 8.23 3.81
C ILE A 157 7.30 7.18 2.97
N ALA A 158 7.61 7.12 1.68
CA ALA A 158 7.22 6.03 0.80
C ALA A 158 8.47 5.19 0.48
N ALA A 159 8.48 3.94 0.94
CA ALA A 159 9.51 2.98 0.53
C ALA A 159 9.00 2.17 -0.65
N ILE A 160 9.72 2.20 -1.74
CA ILE A 160 9.40 1.51 -2.99
C ILE A 160 10.51 0.51 -3.33
N SER A 161 10.14 -0.65 -3.85
CA SER A 161 11.13 -1.62 -4.33
C SER A 161 11.93 -1.09 -5.52
N ASP A 162 13.16 -1.57 -5.69
CA ASP A 162 13.98 -1.23 -6.86
C ASP A 162 13.32 -1.66 -8.19
N LYS A 163 12.62 -2.79 -8.19
CA LYS A 163 11.84 -3.26 -9.34
C LYS A 163 10.82 -2.23 -9.78
N LEU A 164 9.99 -1.76 -8.85
CA LEU A 164 8.95 -0.77 -9.16
C LEU A 164 9.53 0.61 -9.45
N ARG A 165 10.57 1.02 -8.72
CA ARG A 165 11.27 2.26 -9.00
C ARG A 165 11.78 2.30 -10.45
N ASN A 166 12.43 1.26 -10.88
CA ASN A 166 12.97 1.19 -12.25
C ASN A 166 11.87 1.15 -13.32
N ARG A 167 10.72 0.52 -13.01
CA ARG A 167 9.54 0.48 -13.90
C ARG A 167 8.85 1.83 -14.00
N PHE A 168 8.68 2.56 -12.89
CA PHE A 168 7.92 3.80 -12.83
C PHE A 168 8.75 5.05 -13.10
N TYR A 169 10.04 5.02 -12.79
CA TYR A 169 10.88 6.20 -12.89
C TYR A 169 10.91 6.83 -14.29
N PRO A 170 11.04 6.07 -15.38
CA PRO A 170 11.01 6.65 -16.73
C PRO A 170 9.70 7.40 -17.00
N ALA A 171 8.57 6.77 -16.72
CA ALA A 171 7.24 7.35 -16.93
C ALA A 171 6.99 8.59 -16.04
N LEU A 172 7.46 8.57 -14.81
CA LEU A 172 7.35 9.68 -13.88
C LEU A 172 8.23 10.86 -14.29
N LYS A 173 9.45 10.58 -14.72
CA LYS A 173 10.38 11.60 -15.23
C LYS A 173 9.84 12.26 -16.48
N GLU A 174 9.35 11.47 -17.42
CA GLU A 174 8.78 11.97 -18.67
C GLU A 174 7.52 12.82 -18.43
N ARG A 175 6.60 12.34 -17.59
CA ARG A 175 5.28 12.96 -17.41
C ARG A 175 5.28 14.14 -16.44
N TYR A 176 6.12 14.11 -15.42
CA TYR A 176 6.08 15.07 -14.32
C TYR A 176 7.39 15.82 -14.09
N GLY A 177 8.44 15.49 -14.81
CA GLY A 177 9.77 16.07 -14.59
C GLY A 177 10.34 15.77 -13.19
N ILE A 178 9.82 14.75 -12.51
CA ILE A 178 10.11 14.50 -11.09
C ILE A 178 11.34 13.63 -10.92
N CYS A 179 12.28 14.09 -10.12
CA CYS A 179 13.30 13.26 -9.52
C CYS A 179 12.69 12.55 -8.30
N LEU A 180 12.61 11.22 -8.30
CA LEU A 180 12.10 10.44 -7.15
C LEU A 180 12.97 10.57 -5.89
N LEU A 181 14.12 11.21 -5.98
CA LEU A 181 15.02 11.47 -4.85
C LEU A 181 14.66 12.73 -4.06
N TYR A 182 13.68 13.52 -4.53
CA TYR A 182 13.25 14.70 -3.81
C TYR A 182 11.96 14.42 -3.06
N THR A 183 12.02 14.61 -1.74
CA THR A 183 10.84 14.90 -0.95
C THR A 183 10.12 16.07 -1.61
N SER A 184 8.83 15.92 -1.84
CA SER A 184 8.00 17.06 -2.28
C SER A 184 8.23 18.22 -1.33
N PRO A 185 8.50 19.45 -1.81
CA PRO A 185 8.59 20.59 -0.92
C PRO A 185 7.34 20.66 -0.07
N SER A 186 7.53 20.99 1.20
CA SER A 186 6.41 21.21 2.12
C SER A 186 5.55 22.33 1.54
N PRO A 187 4.22 22.26 1.62
CA PRO A 187 3.36 23.39 1.24
C PRO A 187 3.61 24.66 2.04
N ARG A 188 4.61 24.66 2.92
CA ARG A 188 5.00 25.80 3.78
C ARG A 188 6.33 26.43 3.38
N ASP A 189 7.00 25.95 2.33
CA ASP A 189 8.24 26.55 1.80
C ASP A 189 7.92 27.59 0.72
#